data_d1bbcdc9be369512c47e0e358ec1c1bb
#
_entry.id   d1bbcdc9be369512c47e0e358ec1c1bb
#
_cell.length_a   1.000
_cell.length_b   1.000
_cell.length_c   1.000
_cell.angle_alpha   90.00
_cell.angle_beta   90.00
_cell.angle_gamma   90.00
#
_symmetry.space_group_name_H-M   'P 1'
#
loop_
_entity.id
_entity.type
_entity.pdbx_description
1 polymer ?
#
loop_
_entity_poly.entity_id
_entity_poly.type
_entity_poly.pdbx_seq_one_letter_code
_entity_poly.pdbx_strand_id
1 'polypeptide(L)'
;IDWNMGKLMKFLEDENLAEDTILIFKTDNGSLLGPQYFNAGMRGKKTEIWEGGHRVPCFIRWPNGGFGKARDVGGLTQVQDILPTVLDLCGIKPRKNTKFDGISLASVLRGKKKVSEDRTLIINYSRMPGFSNYPSPHSQTQMRADQAAVLWKRWRLLEDRELYDLASDPLQQKNVIDQHPEVVAKMRQQLYSWWDGVKHLANEEQRII
;
A
#
# COMPACT_ATOMS: atom_id res chain seq x y z
N ILE A 1 -7.58 -14.99 14.03
CA ILE A 1 -6.35 -14.74 13.25
C ILE A 1 -5.14 -15.12 14.09
N ASP A 2 -4.97 -14.52 15.25
CA ASP A 2 -3.83 -14.73 16.17
C ASP A 2 -3.55 -16.21 16.46
N TRP A 3 -4.58 -16.95 16.89
CA TRP A 3 -4.48 -18.39 17.14
C TRP A 3 -3.99 -19.20 15.91
N ASN A 4 -4.44 -18.85 14.69
CA ASN A 4 -3.99 -19.51 13.46
C ASN A 4 -2.52 -19.18 13.15
N MET A 5 -2.12 -17.93 13.39
CA MET A 5 -0.71 -17.53 13.23
C MET A 5 0.19 -18.26 14.23
N GLY A 6 -0.26 -18.40 15.47
CA GLY A 6 0.45 -19.18 16.49
C GLY A 6 0.64 -20.64 16.07
N LYS A 7 -0.40 -21.28 15.50
CA LYS A 7 -0.28 -22.66 14.97
C LYS A 7 0.69 -22.75 13.80
N LEU A 8 0.65 -21.80 12.86
CA LEU A 8 1.59 -21.78 11.73
C LEU A 8 3.03 -21.62 12.21
N MET A 9 3.27 -20.71 13.14
CA MET A 9 4.61 -20.49 13.69
C MET A 9 5.12 -21.74 14.43
N LYS A 10 4.25 -22.37 15.23
CA LYS A 10 4.60 -23.62 15.90
C LYS A 10 4.89 -24.76 14.91
N PHE A 11 4.12 -24.91 13.87
CA PHE A 11 4.39 -25.87 12.80
C PHE A 11 5.77 -25.66 12.16
N LEU A 12 6.11 -24.42 11.83
CA LEU A 12 7.42 -24.09 11.25
C LEU A 12 8.57 -24.43 12.22
N GLU A 13 8.37 -24.25 13.52
CA GLU A 13 9.34 -24.63 14.56
C GLU A 13 9.47 -26.14 14.69
N ASP A 14 8.36 -26.87 14.79
CA ASP A 14 8.33 -28.33 14.94
C ASP A 14 8.98 -29.04 13.74
N GLU A 15 8.83 -28.47 12.53
CA GLU A 15 9.42 -29.00 11.28
C GLU A 15 10.84 -28.46 10.99
N ASN A 16 11.43 -27.68 11.89
CA ASN A 16 12.74 -27.03 11.71
C ASN A 16 12.83 -26.12 10.46
N LEU A 17 11.73 -25.49 10.06
CA LEU A 17 11.64 -24.58 8.90
C LEU A 17 11.69 -23.11 9.31
N ALA A 18 11.51 -22.78 10.59
CA ALA A 18 11.30 -21.43 11.08
C ALA A 18 12.43 -20.45 10.74
N GLU A 19 13.69 -20.94 10.76
CA GLU A 19 14.89 -20.11 10.56
C GLU A 19 15.03 -19.65 9.10
N ASP A 20 14.66 -20.51 8.14
CA ASP A 20 14.84 -20.28 6.71
C ASP A 20 13.52 -19.97 5.94
N THR A 21 12.45 -19.71 6.68
CA THR A 21 11.16 -19.31 6.10
C THR A 21 10.95 -17.80 6.22
N ILE A 22 10.66 -17.15 5.09
CA ILE A 22 10.16 -15.77 5.06
C ILE A 22 8.66 -15.82 5.35
N LEU A 23 8.27 -15.40 6.54
CA LEU A 23 6.87 -15.31 6.94
C LEU A 23 6.40 -13.86 6.81
N ILE A 24 5.39 -13.64 5.97
CA ILE A 24 4.80 -12.32 5.74
C ILE A 24 3.32 -12.37 6.15
N PHE A 25 2.95 -11.56 7.15
CA PHE A 25 1.58 -11.34 7.55
C PHE A 25 1.14 -9.93 7.18
N LYS A 26 0.11 -9.80 6.39
CA LYS A 26 -0.50 -8.50 6.01
C LYS A 26 -1.98 -8.66 5.71
N THR A 27 -2.73 -7.58 5.74
CA THR A 27 -4.05 -7.52 5.12
C THR A 27 -3.95 -6.89 3.73
N ASP A 28 -4.94 -7.11 2.88
CA ASP A 28 -5.01 -6.56 1.52
C ASP A 28 -5.48 -5.08 1.52
N ASN A 29 -6.41 -4.76 2.41
CA ASN A 29 -7.02 -3.44 2.57
C ASN A 29 -7.62 -3.30 3.97
N GLY A 30 -8.18 -2.13 4.27
CA GLY A 30 -8.91 -1.88 5.50
C GLY A 30 -10.19 -2.73 5.61
N SER A 31 -10.80 -2.74 6.79
CA SER A 31 -12.03 -3.48 7.05
C SER A 31 -13.28 -2.64 6.81
N LEU A 32 -14.40 -3.28 6.39
CA LEU A 32 -15.71 -2.65 6.35
C LEU A 32 -16.32 -2.51 7.76
N LEU A 33 -16.18 -3.54 8.58
CA LEU A 33 -16.80 -3.63 9.90
C LEU A 33 -15.82 -3.31 11.03
N GLY A 34 -14.53 -3.53 10.79
CA GLY A 34 -13.46 -3.32 11.78
C GLY A 34 -13.45 -1.93 12.43
N PRO A 35 -13.70 -0.83 11.68
CA PRO A 35 -13.72 0.51 12.26
C PRO A 35 -14.70 0.69 13.44
N GLN A 36 -15.75 -0.12 13.52
CA GLN A 36 -16.70 -0.12 14.67
C GLN A 36 -16.04 -0.58 15.96
N TYR A 37 -14.99 -1.40 15.87
CA TYR A 37 -14.30 -1.99 17.01
C TYR A 37 -12.95 -1.30 17.23
N PHE A 38 -12.12 -1.28 16.22
CA PHE A 38 -10.81 -0.65 16.29
C PHE A 38 -10.27 -0.38 14.88
N ASN A 39 -9.84 0.87 14.63
CA ASN A 39 -9.23 1.31 13.38
C ASN A 39 -8.01 2.22 13.64
N ALA A 40 -7.36 2.09 14.77
CA ALA A 40 -6.25 2.96 15.20
C ALA A 40 -6.58 4.47 15.05
N GLY A 41 -7.86 4.85 15.12
CA GLY A 41 -8.35 6.21 14.90
C GLY A 41 -8.29 6.70 13.44
N MET A 42 -7.82 5.89 12.49
CA MET A 42 -7.72 6.30 11.09
C MET A 42 -9.09 6.58 10.48
N ARG A 43 -9.18 7.63 9.70
CA ARG A 43 -10.38 7.94 8.92
C ARG A 43 -10.56 6.94 7.78
N GLY A 44 -11.81 6.59 7.49
CA GLY A 44 -12.18 5.73 6.38
C GLY A 44 -12.14 4.24 6.67
N LYS A 45 -12.50 3.46 5.67
CA LYS A 45 -12.64 2.00 5.71
C LYS A 45 -12.39 1.41 4.33
N LYS A 46 -12.47 0.10 4.19
CA LYS A 46 -12.40 -0.62 2.91
C LYS A 46 -13.21 0.11 1.83
N THR A 47 -12.66 0.23 0.62
CA THR A 47 -13.20 0.94 -0.56
C THR A 47 -13.10 2.47 -0.51
N GLU A 48 -12.49 3.04 0.51
CA GLU A 48 -12.27 4.47 0.63
C GLU A 48 -10.78 4.81 0.52
N ILE A 49 -10.47 6.00 0.03
CA ILE A 49 -9.09 6.47 -0.23
C ILE A 49 -8.40 7.07 1.02
N TRP A 50 -9.07 7.05 2.15
CA TRP A 50 -8.54 7.48 3.44
C TRP A 50 -7.57 6.45 4.03
N GLU A 51 -6.73 6.85 4.99
CA GLU A 51 -5.76 5.95 5.65
C GLU A 51 -6.39 4.62 6.10
N GLY A 52 -7.59 4.65 6.68
CA GLY A 52 -8.29 3.44 7.13
C GLY A 52 -8.72 2.49 6.01
N GLY A 53 -8.72 2.94 4.75
CA GLY A 53 -9.04 2.10 3.60
C GLY A 53 -7.83 1.35 3.03
N HIS A 54 -6.63 1.91 3.14
CA HIS A 54 -5.45 1.37 2.46
C HIS A 54 -4.21 1.20 3.36
N ARG A 55 -4.12 1.89 4.50
CA ARG A 55 -3.02 1.68 5.44
C ARG A 55 -3.28 0.43 6.27
N VAL A 56 -2.49 -0.59 6.05
CA VAL A 56 -2.66 -1.91 6.63
C VAL A 56 -1.41 -2.37 7.36
N PRO A 57 -1.55 -3.24 8.38
CA PRO A 57 -0.39 -3.86 9.01
C PRO A 57 0.35 -4.76 8.02
N CYS A 58 1.69 -4.76 8.11
CA CYS A 58 2.55 -5.68 7.38
C CYS A 58 3.72 -6.07 8.29
N PHE A 59 3.78 -7.35 8.66
CA PHE A 59 4.83 -7.91 9.47
C PHE A 59 5.64 -8.90 8.65
N ILE A 60 6.96 -8.82 8.70
CA ILE A 60 7.87 -9.71 7.99
C ILE A 60 8.85 -10.31 9.00
N ARG A 61 8.88 -11.65 9.07
CA ARG A 61 9.80 -12.42 9.91
C ARG A 61 10.64 -13.34 9.02
N TRP A 62 11.94 -13.31 9.22
CA TRP A 62 12.90 -14.26 8.66
C TRP A 62 14.15 -14.24 9.54
N PRO A 63 14.30 -15.18 10.48
CA PRO A 63 15.44 -15.18 11.42
C PRO A 63 16.80 -15.17 10.72
N ASN A 64 17.04 -16.04 9.75
CA ASN A 64 18.30 -16.08 8.99
C ASN A 64 18.40 -14.96 7.93
N GLY A 65 17.41 -14.07 7.80
CA GLY A 65 17.38 -13.01 6.81
C GLY A 65 18.31 -11.83 7.06
N GLY A 66 18.92 -11.77 8.24
CA GLY A 66 19.79 -10.66 8.64
C GLY A 66 19.05 -9.37 8.93
N PHE A 67 17.78 -9.44 9.37
CA PHE A 67 16.96 -8.24 9.68
C PHE A 67 17.29 -7.58 11.02
N GLY A 68 18.06 -8.28 11.89
CA GLY A 68 18.38 -7.83 13.23
C GLY A 68 17.20 -7.95 14.20
N LYS A 69 17.18 -7.09 15.23
CA LYS A 69 16.10 -7.07 16.22
C LYS A 69 14.80 -6.56 15.61
N ALA A 70 13.68 -6.99 16.19
CA ALA A 70 12.35 -6.48 15.81
C ALA A 70 12.31 -4.94 15.92
N ARG A 71 11.79 -4.30 14.87
CA ARG A 71 11.69 -2.85 14.78
C ARG A 71 10.62 -2.43 13.77
N ASP A 72 10.18 -1.21 13.89
CA ASP A 72 9.38 -0.56 12.87
C ASP A 72 10.26 -0.07 11.71
N VAL A 73 9.76 -0.25 10.49
CA VAL A 73 10.40 0.23 9.27
C VAL A 73 9.55 1.37 8.71
N GLY A 74 10.05 2.59 8.84
CA GLY A 74 9.36 3.78 8.36
C GLY A 74 9.46 3.97 6.85
N GLY A 75 8.56 4.81 6.32
CA GLY A 75 8.49 5.17 4.91
C GLY A 75 7.30 4.56 4.19
N LEU A 76 6.99 5.09 3.00
CA LEU A 76 5.88 4.63 2.19
C LEU A 76 6.23 3.30 1.49
N THR A 77 5.44 2.27 1.76
CA THR A 77 5.56 0.95 1.13
C THR A 77 4.21 0.48 0.60
N GLN A 78 4.20 -0.42 -0.35
CA GLN A 78 2.99 -0.92 -0.99
C GLN A 78 3.10 -2.40 -1.35
N VAL A 79 1.99 -3.03 -1.71
CA VAL A 79 1.95 -4.47 -2.03
C VAL A 79 2.85 -4.83 -3.22
N GLN A 80 3.01 -3.94 -4.18
CA GLN A 80 3.88 -4.13 -5.35
C GLN A 80 5.36 -4.29 -4.97
N ASP A 81 5.76 -3.87 -3.76
CA ASP A 81 7.13 -4.04 -3.26
C ASP A 81 7.44 -5.48 -2.83
N ILE A 82 6.41 -6.30 -2.56
CA ILE A 82 6.61 -7.64 -2.01
C ILE A 82 7.37 -8.52 -2.99
N LEU A 83 6.95 -8.60 -4.24
CA LEU A 83 7.58 -9.47 -5.22
C LEU A 83 9.06 -9.12 -5.45
N PRO A 84 9.45 -7.87 -5.80
CA PRO A 84 10.87 -7.55 -5.96
C PRO A 84 11.68 -7.73 -4.67
N THR A 85 11.05 -7.54 -3.50
CA THR A 85 11.69 -7.78 -2.20
C THR A 85 12.00 -9.26 -1.98
N VAL A 86 11.02 -10.14 -2.20
CA VAL A 86 11.19 -11.59 -2.02
C VAL A 86 12.23 -12.14 -2.99
N LEU A 87 12.18 -11.74 -4.26
CA LEU A 87 13.19 -12.13 -5.24
C LEU A 87 14.61 -11.75 -4.80
N ASP A 88 14.79 -10.50 -4.35
CA ASP A 88 16.09 -10.01 -3.87
C ASP A 88 16.54 -10.72 -2.58
N LEU A 89 15.63 -10.96 -1.64
CA LEU A 89 15.93 -11.69 -0.41
C LEU A 89 16.38 -13.14 -0.69
N CYS A 90 15.74 -13.80 -1.65
CA CYS A 90 16.05 -15.17 -2.07
C CYS A 90 17.21 -15.25 -3.10
N GLY A 91 17.80 -14.12 -3.51
CA GLY A 91 18.87 -14.11 -4.51
C GLY A 91 18.41 -14.51 -5.91
N ILE A 92 17.10 -14.45 -6.19
CA ILE A 92 16.50 -14.83 -7.47
C ILE A 92 16.54 -13.63 -8.43
N LYS A 93 17.23 -13.78 -9.55
CA LYS A 93 17.25 -12.74 -10.59
C LYS A 93 15.97 -12.80 -11.42
N PRO A 94 15.26 -11.68 -11.59
CA PRO A 94 14.12 -11.62 -12.49
C PRO A 94 14.56 -11.86 -13.94
N ARG A 95 13.61 -12.23 -14.80
CA ARG A 95 13.86 -12.35 -16.23
C ARG A 95 14.36 -11.02 -16.79
N LYS A 96 15.24 -11.08 -17.80
CA LYS A 96 15.72 -9.90 -18.52
C LYS A 96 14.52 -9.07 -19.00
N ASN A 97 14.60 -7.75 -18.80
CA ASN A 97 13.53 -6.79 -19.14
C ASN A 97 12.27 -6.82 -18.25
N THR A 98 12.23 -7.58 -17.15
CA THR A 98 11.15 -7.46 -16.18
C THR A 98 11.19 -6.06 -15.54
N LYS A 99 10.05 -5.36 -15.59
CA LYS A 99 9.85 -4.07 -14.90
C LYS A 99 8.91 -4.30 -13.74
N PHE A 100 9.23 -3.72 -12.60
CA PHE A 100 8.37 -3.72 -11.41
C PHE A 100 7.89 -2.31 -11.14
N ASP A 101 6.63 -2.16 -10.77
CA ASP A 101 6.09 -0.89 -10.25
C ASP A 101 6.52 -0.65 -8.80
N GLY A 102 6.84 -1.72 -8.09
CA GLY A 102 7.38 -1.69 -6.74
C GLY A 102 8.90 -1.67 -6.70
N ILE A 103 9.44 -1.51 -5.51
CA ILE A 103 10.89 -1.52 -5.23
C ILE A 103 11.24 -2.68 -4.30
N SER A 104 12.49 -3.16 -4.36
CA SER A 104 13.00 -4.08 -3.34
C SER A 104 13.24 -3.35 -2.02
N LEU A 105 12.68 -3.88 -0.95
CA LEU A 105 12.90 -3.43 0.42
C LEU A 105 13.98 -4.25 1.15
N ALA A 106 14.65 -5.19 0.49
CA ALA A 106 15.62 -6.11 1.12
C ALA A 106 16.72 -5.36 1.88
N SER A 107 17.30 -4.30 1.29
CA SER A 107 18.30 -3.47 1.96
C SER A 107 17.71 -2.66 3.13
N VAL A 108 16.45 -2.27 3.05
CA VAL A 108 15.73 -1.56 4.13
C VAL A 108 15.45 -2.51 5.29
N LEU A 109 14.97 -3.72 5.00
CA LEU A 109 14.72 -4.77 5.99
C LEU A 109 16.00 -5.19 6.73
N ARG A 110 17.14 -5.18 6.05
CA ARG A 110 18.45 -5.42 6.65
C ARG A 110 19.05 -4.19 7.35
N GLY A 111 18.33 -3.07 7.42
CA GLY A 111 18.80 -1.84 8.08
C GLY A 111 19.92 -1.09 7.35
N LYS A 112 20.23 -1.45 6.11
CA LYS A 112 21.30 -0.84 5.31
C LYS A 112 20.89 0.46 4.61
N LYS A 113 19.59 0.65 4.39
CA LYS A 113 19.01 1.83 3.71
C LYS A 113 17.70 2.23 4.39
N LYS A 114 17.24 3.43 4.09
CA LYS A 114 15.86 3.88 4.37
C LYS A 114 15.06 3.90 3.08
N VAL A 115 13.75 3.84 3.19
CA VAL A 115 12.85 4.12 2.04
C VAL A 115 13.06 5.58 1.63
N SER A 116 13.11 5.83 0.32
CA SER A 116 13.31 7.20 -0.18
C SER A 116 12.18 8.11 0.28
N GLU A 117 12.54 9.27 0.81
CA GLU A 117 11.58 10.30 1.19
C GLU A 117 10.87 10.94 -0.02
N ASP A 118 11.46 10.86 -1.22
CA ASP A 118 10.84 11.36 -2.44
C ASP A 118 9.86 10.38 -3.07
N ARG A 119 9.70 9.20 -2.45
CA ARG A 119 8.74 8.21 -2.91
C ARG A 119 7.32 8.74 -2.80
N THR A 120 6.58 8.62 -3.89
CA THR A 120 5.15 8.89 -3.97
C THR A 120 4.40 7.59 -4.27
N LEU A 121 3.30 7.37 -3.60
CA LEU A 121 2.36 6.29 -3.91
C LEU A 121 1.03 6.88 -4.33
N ILE A 122 0.35 6.18 -5.25
CA ILE A 122 -0.98 6.58 -5.71
C ILE A 122 -1.92 5.43 -5.46
N ILE A 123 -2.99 5.73 -4.74
CA ILE A 123 -4.08 4.80 -4.43
C ILE A 123 -5.28 5.25 -5.27
N ASN A 124 -5.72 4.39 -6.16
CA ASN A 124 -6.91 4.65 -6.95
C ASN A 124 -7.81 3.41 -6.89
N TYR A 125 -9.09 3.65 -6.65
CA TYR A 125 -10.10 2.61 -6.71
C TYR A 125 -10.95 2.83 -7.95
N SER A 126 -11.15 1.78 -8.73
CA SER A 126 -12.25 1.77 -9.69
C SER A 126 -13.54 1.69 -8.89
N ARG A 127 -14.21 2.84 -8.70
CA ARG A 127 -15.52 2.87 -8.09
C ARG A 127 -16.55 2.39 -9.09
N MET A 128 -17.22 1.29 -8.79
CA MET A 128 -18.46 0.98 -9.47
C MET A 128 -19.51 2.01 -9.06
N PRO A 129 -20.19 2.65 -10.03
CA PRO A 129 -21.31 3.53 -9.70
C PRO A 129 -22.41 2.69 -9.06
N GLY A 130 -22.69 2.96 -7.80
CA GLY A 130 -23.69 2.24 -7.02
C GLY A 130 -23.19 0.88 -6.55
N PHE A 131 -23.40 0.61 -5.27
CA PHE A 131 -23.18 -0.68 -4.64
C PHE A 131 -24.26 -1.66 -5.08
N SER A 132 -24.35 -1.95 -6.35
CA SER A 132 -25.18 -3.06 -6.82
C SER A 132 -24.32 -4.32 -6.82
N ASN A 133 -24.68 -5.21 -5.93
CA ASN A 133 -24.29 -6.60 -5.81
C ASN A 133 -23.24 -7.09 -6.82
N TYR A 134 -21.95 -7.10 -6.41
CA TYR A 134 -20.81 -7.73 -7.06
C TYR A 134 -20.50 -7.29 -8.51
N PRO A 135 -19.23 -7.37 -8.95
CA PRO A 135 -18.91 -6.92 -10.29
C PRO A 135 -19.80 -7.62 -11.30
N SER A 136 -20.80 -6.88 -11.74
CA SER A 136 -21.52 -7.28 -12.93
C SER A 136 -20.49 -7.27 -14.07
N PRO A 137 -20.41 -8.29 -14.92
CA PRO A 137 -19.56 -8.28 -16.09
C PRO A 137 -19.85 -7.11 -17.04
N HIS A 138 -20.87 -6.32 -16.75
CA HIS A 138 -21.29 -5.11 -17.49
C HIS A 138 -21.05 -3.81 -16.72
N SER A 139 -20.48 -3.83 -15.52
CA SER A 139 -20.14 -2.59 -14.82
C SER A 139 -18.89 -1.97 -15.44
N GLN A 140 -19.05 -0.87 -16.13
CA GLN A 140 -17.93 -0.03 -16.58
C GLN A 140 -17.32 0.63 -15.38
N THR A 141 -16.14 0.15 -14.96
CA THR A 141 -15.32 0.80 -13.96
C THR A 141 -14.56 1.93 -14.64
N GLN A 142 -15.02 3.15 -14.47
CA GLN A 142 -14.26 4.31 -14.92
C GLN A 142 -13.26 4.72 -13.83
N MET A 143 -11.99 4.45 -14.06
CA MET A 143 -10.92 5.06 -13.27
C MET A 143 -10.72 6.51 -13.71
N ARG A 144 -10.49 7.40 -12.73
CA ARG A 144 -10.24 8.82 -12.98
C ARG A 144 -9.09 9.29 -12.08
N ALA A 145 -8.22 10.15 -12.63
CA ALA A 145 -7.12 10.72 -11.89
C ALA A 145 -7.58 11.47 -10.62
N ASP A 146 -8.65 12.26 -10.77
CA ASP A 146 -9.21 13.09 -9.69
C ASP A 146 -9.95 12.31 -8.58
N GLN A 147 -9.94 10.98 -8.66
CA GLN A 147 -10.49 10.08 -7.61
C GLN A 147 -9.42 9.33 -6.83
N ALA A 148 -8.17 9.71 -7.01
CA ALA A 148 -7.04 9.08 -6.36
C ALA A 148 -6.67 9.75 -5.04
N ALA A 149 -5.96 8.98 -4.18
CA ALA A 149 -5.15 9.52 -3.11
C ALA A 149 -3.68 9.49 -3.52
N VAL A 150 -2.99 10.61 -3.35
CA VAL A 150 -1.54 10.71 -3.51
C VAL A 150 -0.91 10.76 -2.13
N LEU A 151 0.06 9.88 -1.89
CA LEU A 151 0.79 9.76 -0.64
C LEU A 151 2.24 10.20 -0.88
N TRP A 152 2.68 11.25 -0.21
CA TRP A 152 4.07 11.72 -0.25
C TRP A 152 4.54 12.16 1.13
N LYS A 153 5.60 11.56 1.65
CA LYS A 153 6.06 11.82 3.03
C LYS A 153 4.89 11.71 4.02
N ARG A 154 4.63 12.80 4.75
CA ARG A 154 3.52 12.95 5.69
C ARG A 154 2.22 13.46 5.04
N TRP A 155 2.28 13.84 3.76
CA TRP A 155 1.18 14.48 3.05
C TRP A 155 0.25 13.46 2.37
N ARG A 156 -1.06 13.77 2.39
CA ARG A 156 -2.10 13.01 1.68
C ARG A 156 -2.96 13.98 0.89
N LEU A 157 -2.85 13.94 -0.44
CA LEU A 157 -3.73 14.68 -1.34
C LEU A 157 -4.83 13.73 -1.81
N LEU A 158 -6.08 14.04 -1.48
CA LEU A 158 -7.24 13.20 -1.75
C LEU A 158 -8.15 13.86 -2.77
N GLU A 159 -8.52 13.12 -3.79
CA GLU A 159 -9.45 13.54 -4.87
C GLU A 159 -9.09 14.89 -5.50
N ASP A 160 -7.80 15.28 -5.44
CA ASP A 160 -7.30 16.58 -5.89
C ASP A 160 -7.98 17.81 -5.21
N ARG A 161 -8.64 17.61 -4.06
CA ARG A 161 -9.47 18.61 -3.37
C ARG A 161 -9.10 18.83 -1.91
N GLU A 162 -8.47 17.86 -1.29
CA GLU A 162 -8.17 17.90 0.13
C GLU A 162 -6.72 17.51 0.38
N LEU A 163 -6.01 18.28 1.20
CA LEU A 163 -4.64 17.98 1.63
C LEU A 163 -4.61 17.82 3.15
N TYR A 164 -3.95 16.76 3.62
CA TYR A 164 -3.77 16.46 5.04
C TYR A 164 -2.31 16.25 5.39
N ASP A 165 -1.90 16.78 6.55
CA ASP A 165 -0.58 16.57 7.14
C ASP A 165 -0.67 15.57 8.28
N LEU A 166 -0.33 14.31 8.05
CA LEU A 166 -0.45 13.25 9.05
C LEU A 166 0.49 13.42 10.27
N ALA A 167 1.48 14.32 10.20
CA ALA A 167 2.33 14.60 11.35
C ALA A 167 1.59 15.42 12.42
N SER A 168 0.72 16.33 12.01
CA SER A 168 -0.09 17.18 12.90
C SER A 168 -1.55 16.74 13.00
N ASP A 169 -2.05 16.03 11.99
CA ASP A 169 -3.44 15.57 11.85
C ASP A 169 -3.51 14.11 11.35
N PRO A 170 -3.14 13.14 12.19
CA PRO A 170 -3.16 11.73 11.81
C PRO A 170 -4.56 11.19 11.51
N LEU A 171 -5.60 11.90 11.94
CA LEU A 171 -7.01 11.52 11.75
C LEU A 171 -7.63 12.14 10.50
N GLN A 172 -6.89 12.97 9.76
CA GLN A 172 -7.34 13.63 8.53
C GLN A 172 -8.64 14.44 8.73
N GLN A 173 -8.64 15.32 9.73
CA GLN A 173 -9.80 16.15 10.09
C GLN A 173 -9.71 17.56 9.53
N LYS A 174 -8.48 18.07 9.32
CA LYS A 174 -8.25 19.45 8.92
C LYS A 174 -7.66 19.52 7.50
N ASN A 175 -8.49 19.90 6.53
CA ASN A 175 -8.00 20.16 5.18
C ASN A 175 -7.13 21.44 5.17
N VAL A 176 -5.89 21.31 4.69
CA VAL A 176 -4.89 22.40 4.64
C VAL A 176 -4.46 22.73 3.20
N ILE A 177 -5.26 22.36 2.20
CA ILE A 177 -4.90 22.48 0.78
C ILE A 177 -4.51 23.92 0.38
N ASP A 178 -5.24 24.90 0.89
CA ASP A 178 -4.99 26.31 0.58
C ASP A 178 -3.74 26.88 1.29
N GLN A 179 -3.25 26.16 2.31
CA GLN A 179 -2.08 26.60 3.12
C GLN A 179 -0.75 26.10 2.55
N HIS A 180 -0.77 25.11 1.65
CA HIS A 180 0.43 24.45 1.12
C HIS A 180 0.39 24.27 -0.40
N PRO A 181 0.26 25.36 -1.19
CA PRO A 181 0.11 25.26 -2.65
C PRO A 181 1.31 24.60 -3.34
N GLU A 182 2.53 24.74 -2.79
CA GLU A 182 3.73 24.09 -3.32
C GLU A 182 3.72 22.56 -3.15
N VAL A 183 3.18 22.08 -2.02
CA VAL A 183 3.00 20.64 -1.77
C VAL A 183 1.95 20.07 -2.72
N VAL A 184 0.83 20.78 -2.87
CA VAL A 184 -0.26 20.40 -3.77
C VAL A 184 0.25 20.33 -5.22
N ALA A 185 0.99 21.35 -5.68
CA ALA A 185 1.54 21.38 -7.04
C ALA A 185 2.44 20.17 -7.32
N LYS A 186 3.35 19.84 -6.37
CA LYS A 186 4.21 18.66 -6.48
C LYS A 186 3.40 17.36 -6.54
N MET A 187 2.43 17.19 -5.66
CA MET A 187 1.62 15.96 -5.60
C MET A 187 0.73 15.81 -6.83
N ARG A 188 0.17 16.90 -7.34
CA ARG A 188 -0.55 16.94 -8.62
C ARG A 188 0.34 16.52 -9.79
N GLN A 189 1.54 17.04 -9.87
CA GLN A 189 2.49 16.65 -10.91
C GLN A 189 2.73 15.12 -10.90
N GLN A 190 2.91 14.52 -9.71
CA GLN A 190 3.09 13.07 -9.57
C GLN A 190 1.84 12.30 -9.98
N LEU A 191 0.66 12.77 -9.60
CA LEU A 191 -0.62 12.17 -9.96
C LEU A 191 -0.81 12.12 -11.48
N TYR A 192 -0.65 13.25 -12.14
CA TYR A 192 -0.91 13.32 -13.58
C TYR A 192 0.18 12.64 -14.41
N SER A 193 1.44 12.65 -13.94
CA SER A 193 2.50 11.86 -14.57
C SER A 193 2.21 10.35 -14.49
N TRP A 194 1.74 9.86 -13.34
CA TRP A 194 1.30 8.47 -13.19
C TRP A 194 0.10 8.17 -14.08
N TRP A 195 -0.91 9.04 -14.06
CA TRP A 195 -2.13 8.87 -14.86
C TRP A 195 -1.85 8.78 -16.35
N ASP A 196 -0.97 9.61 -16.88
CA ASP A 196 -0.56 9.56 -18.28
C ASP A 196 0.07 8.21 -18.66
N GLY A 197 0.75 7.56 -17.72
CA GLY A 197 1.30 6.22 -17.91
C GLY A 197 0.28 5.08 -17.89
N VAL A 198 -0.88 5.26 -17.23
CA VAL A 198 -1.85 4.16 -17.01
C VAL A 198 -3.22 4.38 -17.64
N LYS A 199 -3.57 5.61 -18.05
CA LYS A 199 -4.91 5.94 -18.56
C LYS A 199 -5.35 5.11 -19.76
N HIS A 200 -4.43 4.65 -20.57
CA HIS A 200 -4.71 3.78 -21.71
C HIS A 200 -5.18 2.38 -21.28
N LEU A 201 -4.75 1.92 -20.09
CA LEU A 201 -5.19 0.65 -19.50
C LEU A 201 -6.51 0.81 -18.74
N ALA A 202 -6.82 2.01 -18.25
CA ALA A 202 -7.98 2.28 -17.42
C ALA A 202 -9.32 2.16 -18.15
N ASN A 203 -9.30 2.32 -19.47
CA ASN A 203 -10.50 2.30 -20.31
C ASN A 203 -10.57 1.05 -21.23
N GLU A 204 -9.62 0.12 -21.11
CA GLU A 204 -9.71 -1.14 -21.80
C GLU A 204 -10.78 -2.01 -21.13
N GLU A 205 -11.81 -2.42 -21.90
CA GLU A 205 -12.75 -3.44 -21.49
C GLU A 205 -12.05 -4.81 -21.41
N GLN A 206 -11.15 -4.97 -20.47
CA GLN A 206 -10.60 -6.28 -20.18
C GLN A 206 -11.65 -7.08 -19.42
N ARG A 207 -12.34 -7.93 -20.14
CA ARG A 207 -13.11 -9.03 -19.53
C ARG A 207 -12.12 -9.92 -18.83
N ILE A 208 -12.06 -9.84 -17.51
CA ILE A 208 -11.44 -10.87 -16.70
C ILE A 208 -12.35 -12.09 -16.82
N ILE A 209 -11.88 -13.09 -17.53
CA ILE A 209 -12.55 -14.40 -17.64
C ILE A 209 -12.24 -15.20 -16.36
#